data_51ac1bb1ea9597572541badc0aeae41c
#
_entry.id   51ac1bb1ea9597572541badc0aeae41c
#
_cell.length_a   1.000
_cell.length_b   1.000
_cell.length_c   1.000
_cell.angle_alpha   90.00
_cell.angle_beta   90.00
_cell.angle_gamma   90.00
#
_symmetry.space_group_name_H-M   'P 1'
#
loop_
_entity.id
_entity.type
_entity.pdbx_description
1 polymer ?
#
loop_
_entity_poly.entity_id
_entity_poly.type
_entity_poly.pdbx_seq_one_letter_code
_entity_poly.pdbx_strand_id
1 'polypeptide(L)'
;MNRHLKILICSVSIMFLIAGCAREATVPVSEGYITTKEKEWLEKAYRYDKNGWIFLHIEGEPFERGFQRGYLTANEIDELLKTMAYILKFETAKDLDFFVEAAAKLFKGKVSKEYIKEMKGMVAGMEKAGKTMTFEEMLFLNGFIDICWYWWPKEKKSMEPGCSAFIATGEATADGKIVMAHNTWSSYADTQFCNIIVDIAPDKGHRILMQSWGPLIYSGTDFFITSAGLVGTETTIGGFRGFDRKGTPVFERARKAMQYANNIDEWTDIMIKNNNGAYANSWLLGDIKTNEIARLELGLKHHSLEKKTTGYISGSNVPDNIKILREETEASYDDIRSTRIARRERWKQLMKKHFGKIDVEIAKQMLADHYDVYLEKENPSSRTICGHHELDDGSIPGSRGAYYPGGAIDGKVVDSNLAKNWQLWARWGSSCDIGFDAKQFLEKHTQYDWLEGYLKDLPAEPWTIFPVKEKE
;
A
#
# COMPACT_ATOMS: atom_id res chain seq x y z
N MET A 1 -18.54 -18.27 -80.23
CA MET A 1 -19.51 -17.15 -80.38
C MET A 1 -19.48 -16.35 -79.10
N ASN A 2 -19.10 -15.09 -79.27
CA ASN A 2 -19.23 -13.93 -78.30
C ASN A 2 -18.50 -13.99 -77.01
N ARG A 3 -17.63 -13.15 -76.83
CA ARG A 3 -17.21 -11.70 -76.81
C ARG A 3 -16.93 -11.21 -75.37
N HIS A 4 -15.66 -10.95 -75.12
CA HIS A 4 -15.01 -9.81 -74.53
C HIS A 4 -15.77 -8.94 -73.50
N LEU A 5 -15.13 -8.73 -72.35
CA LEU A 5 -14.75 -7.35 -71.95
C LEU A 5 -13.60 -7.38 -70.94
N LYS A 6 -12.46 -6.77 -71.26
CA LYS A 6 -11.36 -6.43 -70.36
C LYS A 6 -11.71 -5.12 -69.74
N ILE A 7 -11.65 -5.05 -68.39
CA ILE A 7 -11.57 -3.77 -67.64
C ILE A 7 -10.26 -3.78 -66.88
N LEU A 8 -9.41 -2.84 -67.29
CA LEU A 8 -8.14 -2.48 -66.68
C LEU A 8 -8.47 -1.52 -65.55
N ILE A 9 -8.17 -1.89 -64.29
CA ILE A 9 -8.24 -0.95 -63.15
C ILE A 9 -6.81 -0.72 -62.66
N CYS A 10 -6.33 0.50 -62.88
CA CYS A 10 -5.11 1.05 -62.31
C CYS A 10 -5.20 1.12 -60.79
N SER A 11 -4.30 0.39 -60.14
CA SER A 11 -4.11 0.53 -58.69
C SER A 11 -3.20 1.72 -58.43
N VAL A 12 -3.79 2.80 -57.88
CA VAL A 12 -3.04 3.90 -57.28
C VAL A 12 -2.85 3.56 -55.79
N SER A 13 -1.63 3.18 -55.45
CA SER A 13 -1.25 3.00 -54.04
C SER A 13 -1.08 4.37 -53.36
N ILE A 14 -2.04 4.75 -52.57
CA ILE A 14 -1.91 5.90 -51.66
C ILE A 14 -1.39 5.37 -50.33
N MET A 15 -0.12 5.64 -50.06
CA MET A 15 0.51 5.40 -48.76
C MET A 15 0.01 6.47 -47.80
N PHE A 16 -0.93 6.11 -46.92
CA PHE A 16 -1.27 6.96 -45.77
C PHE A 16 -0.26 6.72 -44.64
N LEU A 17 0.61 7.67 -44.44
CA LEU A 17 1.36 7.83 -43.18
C LEU A 17 0.35 8.18 -42.09
N ILE A 18 -0.01 7.22 -41.27
CA ILE A 18 -0.76 7.48 -40.03
C ILE A 18 0.26 7.89 -38.98
N ALA A 19 0.43 9.19 -38.80
CA ALA A 19 1.02 9.72 -37.58
C ALA A 19 0.03 9.44 -36.44
N GLY A 20 0.36 8.46 -35.61
CA GLY A 20 -0.42 8.12 -34.43
C GLY A 20 -0.24 9.19 -33.36
N CYS A 21 -1.08 10.22 -33.35
CA CYS A 21 -1.35 10.97 -32.14
C CYS A 21 -2.12 10.04 -31.20
N ALA A 22 -1.50 9.59 -30.11
CA ALA A 22 -2.21 9.00 -29.00
C ALA A 22 -3.19 10.06 -28.45
N ARG A 23 -4.45 9.96 -28.83
CA ARG A 23 -5.52 10.66 -28.16
C ARG A 23 -5.72 9.98 -26.82
N GLU A 24 -5.42 10.68 -25.75
CA GLU A 24 -5.94 10.34 -24.43
C GLU A 24 -7.45 10.16 -24.54
N ALA A 25 -7.91 8.95 -24.23
CA ALA A 25 -9.33 8.66 -24.17
C ALA A 25 -9.90 9.33 -22.93
N THR A 26 -10.39 10.54 -23.07
CA THR A 26 -11.26 11.16 -22.07
C THR A 26 -12.55 10.35 -22.05
N VAL A 27 -12.75 9.58 -20.98
CA VAL A 27 -14.02 8.94 -20.67
C VAL A 27 -15.04 10.07 -20.48
N PRO A 28 -16.18 10.08 -21.20
CA PRO A 28 -17.23 11.07 -20.96
C PRO A 28 -17.83 10.79 -19.59
N VAL A 29 -17.42 11.57 -18.59
CA VAL A 29 -18.11 11.67 -17.31
C VAL A 29 -19.45 12.35 -17.60
N SER A 30 -20.57 11.72 -17.25
CA SER A 30 -21.84 12.43 -17.19
C SER A 30 -21.68 13.50 -16.12
N GLU A 31 -21.44 14.74 -16.54
CA GLU A 31 -21.22 15.88 -15.64
C GLU A 31 -22.46 16.08 -14.79
N GLY A 32 -22.46 15.54 -13.56
CA GLY A 32 -23.34 15.99 -12.51
C GLY A 32 -23.09 17.49 -12.33
N TYR A 33 -24.15 18.30 -12.21
CA TYR A 33 -24.02 19.75 -12.02
C TYR A 33 -23.07 20.02 -10.83
N ILE A 34 -21.88 20.56 -11.11
CA ILE A 34 -20.88 20.97 -10.12
C ILE A 34 -21.16 22.43 -9.75
N THR A 35 -21.43 22.69 -8.48
CA THR A 35 -21.68 24.06 -7.96
C THR A 35 -20.42 24.91 -8.02
N THR A 36 -20.54 26.23 -7.95
CA THR A 36 -19.40 27.16 -7.90
C THR A 36 -18.44 26.80 -6.76
N LYS A 37 -18.96 26.49 -5.58
CA LYS A 37 -18.16 26.11 -4.43
C LYS A 37 -17.39 24.81 -4.65
N GLU A 38 -18.00 23.81 -5.27
CA GLU A 38 -17.34 22.53 -5.59
C GLU A 38 -16.24 22.74 -6.64
N LYS A 39 -16.41 23.65 -7.59
CA LYS A 39 -15.35 24.07 -8.53
C LYS A 39 -14.17 24.69 -7.81
N GLU A 40 -14.41 25.63 -6.89
CA GLU A 40 -13.35 26.23 -6.05
C GLU A 40 -12.57 25.19 -5.26
N TRP A 41 -13.24 24.12 -4.79
CA TRP A 41 -12.55 23.02 -4.14
C TRP A 41 -11.66 22.23 -5.10
N LEU A 42 -12.15 21.91 -6.30
CA LEU A 42 -11.40 21.14 -7.29
C LEU A 42 -10.22 21.93 -7.87
N GLU A 43 -10.30 23.26 -7.95
CA GLU A 43 -9.18 24.12 -8.39
C GLU A 43 -7.96 24.05 -7.48
N LYS A 44 -8.13 23.65 -6.22
CA LYS A 44 -7.04 23.45 -5.24
C LYS A 44 -6.41 22.05 -5.29
N ALA A 45 -7.08 21.11 -5.96
CA ALA A 45 -6.63 19.73 -6.05
C ALA A 45 -6.14 19.40 -7.45
N TYR A 46 -5.22 18.45 -7.54
CA TYR A 46 -4.77 17.97 -8.85
C TYR A 46 -4.36 16.51 -8.80
N ARG A 47 -4.43 15.87 -9.96
CA ARG A 47 -4.02 14.49 -10.21
C ARG A 47 -3.15 14.44 -11.45
N TYR A 48 -2.14 13.59 -11.42
CA TYR A 48 -1.44 13.10 -12.61
C TYR A 48 -1.02 11.65 -12.42
N ASP A 49 -0.91 10.94 -13.55
CA ASP A 49 -0.52 9.54 -13.57
C ASP A 49 0.90 9.42 -14.13
N LYS A 50 1.77 8.64 -13.48
CA LYS A 50 3.16 8.47 -13.87
C LYS A 50 3.71 7.10 -13.47
N ASN A 51 4.21 6.33 -14.47
CA ASN A 51 4.86 5.04 -14.24
C ASN A 51 4.06 4.13 -13.31
N GLY A 52 2.77 3.90 -13.67
CA GLY A 52 1.85 3.06 -12.90
C GLY A 52 1.29 3.69 -11.61
N TRP A 53 1.83 4.83 -11.16
CA TRP A 53 1.34 5.56 -10.00
C TRP A 53 0.35 6.66 -10.37
N ILE A 54 -0.61 6.88 -9.49
CA ILE A 54 -1.49 8.05 -9.45
C ILE A 54 -0.97 8.98 -8.35
N PHE A 55 -0.55 10.18 -8.71
CA PHE A 55 -0.26 11.22 -7.73
C PHE A 55 -1.50 12.09 -7.54
N LEU A 56 -1.84 12.36 -6.29
CA LEU A 56 -3.01 13.13 -5.91
C LEU A 56 -2.61 14.20 -4.88
N HIS A 57 -2.91 15.47 -5.15
CA HIS A 57 -2.87 16.54 -4.15
C HIS A 57 -4.28 16.94 -3.76
N ILE A 58 -4.55 16.98 -2.45
CA ILE A 58 -5.83 17.43 -1.88
C ILE A 58 -5.58 18.32 -0.66
N GLU A 59 -6.45 19.33 -0.47
CA GLU A 59 -6.28 20.26 0.65
C GLU A 59 -7.61 20.79 1.20
N GLY A 60 -7.55 21.41 2.38
CA GLY A 60 -8.63 22.17 2.98
C GLY A 60 -9.38 21.45 4.11
N GLU A 61 -10.60 21.88 4.37
CA GLU A 61 -11.50 21.35 5.40
C GLU A 61 -11.84 19.86 5.13
N PRO A 62 -12.21 19.08 6.17
CA PRO A 62 -12.39 17.62 6.01
C PRO A 62 -13.34 17.21 4.87
N PHE A 63 -14.49 17.88 4.74
CA PHE A 63 -15.43 17.55 3.66
C PHE A 63 -14.87 17.95 2.28
N GLU A 64 -14.19 19.09 2.19
CA GLU A 64 -13.58 19.62 0.98
C GLU A 64 -12.52 18.66 0.43
N ARG A 65 -11.50 18.32 1.24
CA ARG A 65 -10.45 17.39 0.81
C ARG A 65 -10.99 15.99 0.50
N GLY A 66 -12.03 15.56 1.23
CA GLY A 66 -12.74 14.31 0.92
C GLY A 66 -13.43 14.39 -0.44
N PHE A 67 -14.14 15.48 -0.74
CA PHE A 67 -14.79 15.68 -2.02
C PHE A 67 -13.80 15.65 -3.19
N GLN A 68 -12.69 16.37 -3.05
CA GLN A 68 -11.59 16.36 -4.03
C GLN A 68 -11.11 14.94 -4.31
N ARG A 69 -10.83 14.17 -3.26
CA ARG A 69 -10.35 12.79 -3.38
C ARG A 69 -11.38 11.90 -4.06
N GLY A 70 -12.62 11.91 -3.56
CA GLY A 70 -13.69 11.09 -4.11
C GLY A 70 -13.97 11.40 -5.59
N TYR A 71 -13.92 12.67 -5.99
CA TYR A 71 -14.10 13.08 -7.38
C TYR A 71 -12.95 12.63 -8.28
N LEU A 72 -11.70 12.86 -7.85
CA LEU A 72 -10.50 12.57 -8.65
C LEU A 72 -10.13 11.09 -8.72
N THR A 73 -10.62 10.24 -7.79
CA THR A 73 -10.33 8.80 -7.75
C THR A 73 -11.59 7.94 -7.77
N ALA A 74 -12.70 8.47 -8.30
CA ALA A 74 -13.99 7.78 -8.30
C ALA A 74 -13.96 6.43 -9.01
N ASN A 75 -13.24 6.32 -10.12
CA ASN A 75 -13.13 5.07 -10.88
C ASN A 75 -12.35 4.01 -10.10
N GLU A 76 -11.24 4.38 -9.50
CA GLU A 76 -10.39 3.49 -8.71
C GLU A 76 -11.14 2.97 -7.46
N ILE A 77 -11.92 3.83 -6.81
CA ILE A 77 -12.72 3.46 -5.63
C ILE A 77 -13.86 2.50 -6.03
N ASP A 78 -14.58 2.79 -7.11
CA ASP A 78 -15.68 1.97 -7.64
C ASP A 78 -15.18 0.57 -8.04
N GLU A 79 -14.04 0.52 -8.76
CA GLU A 79 -13.43 -0.73 -9.20
C GLU A 79 -12.90 -1.56 -8.02
N LEU A 80 -12.26 -0.92 -7.04
CA LEU A 80 -11.83 -1.56 -5.80
C LEU A 80 -13.01 -2.20 -5.07
N LEU A 81 -14.13 -1.46 -4.88
CA LEU A 81 -15.30 -1.99 -4.18
C LEU A 81 -15.87 -3.22 -4.88
N LYS A 82 -15.99 -3.19 -6.22
CA LYS A 82 -16.46 -4.32 -7.03
C LYS A 82 -15.54 -5.53 -6.92
N THR A 83 -14.23 -5.30 -6.99
CA THR A 83 -13.22 -6.36 -6.87
C THR A 83 -13.26 -6.98 -5.48
N MET A 84 -13.33 -6.18 -4.43
CA MET A 84 -13.43 -6.68 -3.06
C MET A 84 -14.74 -7.44 -2.82
N ALA A 85 -15.87 -6.96 -3.36
CA ALA A 85 -17.15 -7.68 -3.27
C ALA A 85 -17.06 -9.09 -3.88
N TYR A 86 -16.42 -9.19 -5.05
CA TYR A 86 -16.19 -10.46 -5.72
C TYR A 86 -15.28 -11.40 -4.92
N ILE A 87 -14.10 -10.91 -4.51
CA ILE A 87 -13.11 -11.70 -3.76
C ILE A 87 -13.73 -12.19 -2.43
N LEU A 88 -14.37 -11.30 -1.68
CA LEU A 88 -15.01 -11.67 -0.42
C LEU A 88 -16.11 -12.72 -0.61
N LYS A 89 -16.94 -12.59 -1.65
CA LYS A 89 -17.95 -13.59 -1.98
C LYS A 89 -17.34 -14.95 -2.27
N PHE A 90 -16.28 -14.99 -3.09
CA PHE A 90 -15.60 -16.22 -3.44
C PHE A 90 -14.94 -16.89 -2.23
N GLU A 91 -14.19 -16.12 -1.45
CA GLU A 91 -13.39 -16.66 -0.34
C GLU A 91 -14.23 -17.04 0.89
N THR A 92 -15.35 -16.31 1.14
CA THR A 92 -16.10 -16.41 2.40
C THR A 92 -17.52 -16.91 2.24
N ALA A 93 -18.05 -16.98 1.02
CA ALA A 93 -19.46 -17.19 0.69
C ALA A 93 -20.39 -16.14 1.32
N LYS A 94 -19.88 -14.96 1.68
CA LYS A 94 -20.64 -13.81 2.20
C LYS A 94 -20.70 -12.70 1.18
N ASP A 95 -21.84 -12.03 1.11
CA ASP A 95 -21.98 -10.83 0.29
C ASP A 95 -21.33 -9.63 0.98
N LEU A 96 -21.01 -8.60 0.21
CA LEU A 96 -20.38 -7.37 0.69
C LEU A 96 -21.18 -6.74 1.85
N ASP A 97 -22.51 -6.74 1.77
CA ASP A 97 -23.41 -6.18 2.78
C ASP A 97 -23.16 -6.73 4.19
N PHE A 98 -22.80 -8.02 4.30
CA PHE A 98 -22.44 -8.62 5.58
C PHE A 98 -21.28 -7.91 6.26
N PHE A 99 -20.24 -7.55 5.50
CA PHE A 99 -19.05 -6.86 6.00
C PHE A 99 -19.31 -5.37 6.22
N VAL A 100 -20.11 -4.74 5.35
CA VAL A 100 -20.54 -3.34 5.48
C VAL A 100 -21.37 -3.15 6.75
N GLU A 101 -22.34 -4.03 7.01
CA GLU A 101 -23.10 -3.99 8.27
C GLU A 101 -22.22 -4.21 9.51
N ALA A 102 -21.23 -5.12 9.42
CA ALA A 102 -20.28 -5.35 10.50
C ALA A 102 -19.46 -4.09 10.80
N ALA A 103 -18.94 -3.41 9.76
CA ALA A 103 -18.22 -2.17 9.89
C ALA A 103 -19.08 -1.07 10.54
N ALA A 104 -20.31 -0.87 10.06
CA ALA A 104 -21.24 0.10 10.61
C ALA A 104 -21.52 -0.13 12.11
N LYS A 105 -21.67 -1.40 12.52
CA LYS A 105 -21.88 -1.78 13.93
C LYS A 105 -20.63 -1.63 14.79
N LEU A 106 -19.47 -2.09 14.29
CA LEU A 106 -18.21 -2.11 15.05
C LEU A 106 -17.60 -0.71 15.22
N PHE A 107 -17.75 0.17 14.24
CA PHE A 107 -17.12 1.50 14.26
C PHE A 107 -18.05 2.62 14.75
N LYS A 108 -19.30 2.30 15.06
CA LYS A 108 -20.28 3.28 15.57
C LYS A 108 -19.72 4.02 16.79
N GLY A 109 -19.60 5.34 16.69
CA GLY A 109 -19.13 6.22 17.78
C GLY A 109 -17.61 6.17 18.04
N LYS A 110 -16.82 5.48 17.22
CA LYS A 110 -15.37 5.32 17.40
C LYS A 110 -14.52 6.10 16.40
N VAL A 111 -15.15 6.67 15.41
CA VAL A 111 -14.49 7.51 14.38
C VAL A 111 -14.78 8.98 14.70
N SER A 112 -13.76 9.81 14.64
CA SER A 112 -13.89 11.26 14.90
C SER A 112 -14.78 11.94 13.88
N LYS A 113 -15.43 13.05 14.30
CA LYS A 113 -16.30 13.83 13.41
C LYS A 113 -15.56 14.37 12.19
N GLU A 114 -14.28 14.64 12.31
CA GLU A 114 -13.41 15.11 11.26
C GLU A 114 -13.34 14.07 10.14
N TYR A 115 -12.96 12.84 10.45
CA TYR A 115 -12.79 11.79 9.43
C TYR A 115 -14.12 11.26 8.90
N ILE A 116 -15.20 11.30 9.70
CA ILE A 116 -16.56 11.08 9.18
C ILE A 116 -16.91 12.11 8.11
N LYS A 117 -16.57 13.40 8.32
CA LYS A 117 -16.79 14.45 7.32
C LYS A 117 -15.97 14.24 6.06
N GLU A 118 -14.69 13.85 6.21
CA GLU A 118 -13.81 13.55 5.09
C GLU A 118 -14.35 12.40 4.25
N MET A 119 -14.75 11.27 4.86
CA MET A 119 -15.37 10.14 4.16
C MET A 119 -16.71 10.52 3.49
N LYS A 120 -17.54 11.33 4.13
CA LYS A 120 -18.78 11.85 3.51
C LYS A 120 -18.48 12.76 2.33
N GLY A 121 -17.41 13.54 2.40
CA GLY A 121 -16.89 14.30 1.26
C GLY A 121 -16.52 13.40 0.09
N MET A 122 -15.80 12.29 0.35
CA MET A 122 -15.45 11.33 -0.71
C MET A 122 -16.69 10.74 -1.39
N VAL A 123 -17.70 10.34 -0.63
CA VAL A 123 -18.97 9.84 -1.19
C VAL A 123 -19.63 10.89 -2.08
N ALA A 124 -19.70 12.15 -1.62
CA ALA A 124 -20.26 13.24 -2.42
C ALA A 124 -19.45 13.53 -3.69
N GLY A 125 -18.11 13.47 -3.62
CA GLY A 125 -17.23 13.61 -4.77
C GLY A 125 -17.43 12.51 -5.80
N MET A 126 -17.54 11.25 -5.36
CA MET A 126 -17.85 10.10 -6.23
C MET A 126 -19.20 10.27 -6.93
N GLU A 127 -20.24 10.71 -6.21
CA GLU A 127 -21.56 10.97 -6.79
C GLU A 127 -21.48 12.02 -7.92
N LYS A 128 -20.74 13.09 -7.73
CA LYS A 128 -20.50 14.10 -8.76
C LYS A 128 -19.70 13.58 -9.97
N ALA A 129 -18.84 12.61 -9.75
CA ALA A 129 -18.12 11.89 -10.81
C ALA A 129 -18.95 10.76 -11.46
N GLY A 130 -20.26 10.65 -11.15
CA GLY A 130 -21.16 9.66 -11.73
C GLY A 130 -21.03 8.23 -11.14
N LYS A 131 -20.45 8.11 -9.95
CA LYS A 131 -20.33 6.83 -9.22
C LYS A 131 -21.18 6.83 -7.96
N THR A 132 -21.80 5.71 -7.66
CA THR A 132 -22.66 5.57 -6.47
C THR A 132 -21.94 4.75 -5.41
N MET A 133 -21.92 5.27 -4.19
CA MET A 133 -21.38 4.60 -3.00
C MET A 133 -22.13 5.10 -1.75
N THR A 134 -22.40 4.22 -0.81
CA THR A 134 -22.94 4.59 0.50
C THR A 134 -21.82 5.01 1.45
N PHE A 135 -22.16 5.76 2.50
CA PHE A 135 -21.19 6.08 3.56
C PHE A 135 -20.73 4.82 4.30
N GLU A 136 -21.57 3.83 4.48
CA GLU A 136 -21.30 2.56 5.14
C GLU A 136 -20.29 1.72 4.34
N GLU A 137 -20.37 1.71 3.01
CA GLU A 137 -19.37 1.09 2.13
C GLU A 137 -18.02 1.83 2.21
N MET A 138 -18.03 3.16 2.22
CA MET A 138 -16.81 3.97 2.42
C MET A 138 -16.19 3.69 3.80
N LEU A 139 -17.00 3.56 4.83
CA LEU A 139 -16.55 3.21 6.19
C LEU A 139 -15.97 1.79 6.23
N PHE A 140 -16.59 0.83 5.55
CA PHE A 140 -16.08 -0.54 5.40
C PHE A 140 -14.72 -0.54 4.71
N LEU A 141 -14.56 0.16 3.58
CA LEU A 141 -13.28 0.23 2.87
C LEU A 141 -12.17 0.79 3.75
N ASN A 142 -12.44 1.82 4.56
CA ASN A 142 -11.46 2.34 5.50
C ASN A 142 -11.10 1.35 6.61
N GLY A 143 -12.05 0.56 7.07
CA GLY A 143 -11.87 -0.43 8.13
C GLY A 143 -11.72 -1.86 7.64
N PHE A 144 -11.44 -2.11 6.34
CA PHE A 144 -11.44 -3.47 5.81
C PHE A 144 -10.38 -4.36 6.47
N ILE A 145 -9.22 -3.80 6.84
CA ILE A 145 -8.18 -4.52 7.60
C ILE A 145 -8.76 -5.00 8.93
N ASP A 146 -9.38 -4.10 9.71
CA ASP A 146 -10.02 -4.45 10.99
C ASP A 146 -11.06 -5.56 10.81
N ILE A 147 -11.87 -5.47 9.76
CA ILE A 147 -13.00 -6.37 9.50
C ILE A 147 -12.52 -7.70 8.91
N CYS A 148 -11.80 -7.66 7.78
CA CYS A 148 -11.52 -8.85 6.99
C CYS A 148 -10.33 -9.64 7.51
N TRP A 149 -9.35 -8.98 8.16
CA TRP A 149 -8.15 -9.67 8.63
C TRP A 149 -8.16 -10.00 10.12
N TYR A 150 -8.94 -9.29 10.96
CA TYR A 150 -8.90 -9.45 12.42
C TYR A 150 -10.24 -9.82 13.05
N TRP A 151 -11.35 -9.23 12.61
CA TRP A 151 -12.67 -9.55 13.17
C TRP A 151 -13.27 -10.83 12.60
N TRP A 152 -13.24 -11.00 11.26
CA TRP A 152 -13.87 -12.13 10.57
C TRP A 152 -13.15 -13.45 10.73
N PRO A 153 -11.81 -13.56 10.62
CA PRO A 153 -11.14 -14.86 10.50
C PRO A 153 -10.94 -15.59 11.83
N LYS A 154 -11.97 -15.70 12.66
CA LYS A 154 -11.85 -16.54 13.86
C LYS A 154 -11.62 -18.04 13.56
N GLU A 155 -11.87 -18.49 12.33
CA GLU A 155 -11.90 -19.92 11.98
C GLU A 155 -11.13 -20.32 10.72
N LYS A 156 -10.54 -19.38 9.99
CA LYS A 156 -9.70 -19.69 8.80
C LYS A 156 -8.34 -19.00 8.93
N LYS A 157 -7.29 -19.65 8.39
CA LYS A 157 -5.97 -19.01 8.28
C LYS A 157 -6.14 -17.68 7.58
N SER A 158 -5.94 -16.58 8.31
CA SER A 158 -5.99 -15.24 7.76
C SER A 158 -4.98 -15.13 6.61
N MET A 159 -5.35 -14.44 5.55
CA MET A 159 -4.41 -13.99 4.54
C MET A 159 -3.53 -12.93 5.21
N GLU A 160 -2.38 -13.35 5.69
CA GLU A 160 -1.47 -12.42 6.33
C GLU A 160 -0.66 -11.70 5.25
N PRO A 161 -0.77 -10.35 5.16
CA PRO A 161 0.14 -9.60 4.32
C PRO A 161 1.58 -9.83 4.79
N GLY A 162 2.50 -9.78 3.87
CA GLY A 162 3.91 -9.77 4.15
C GLY A 162 4.48 -8.39 3.81
N CYS A 163 5.57 -8.01 4.44
CA CYS A 163 6.31 -6.81 4.08
C CYS A 163 7.79 -7.02 4.38
N SER A 164 8.63 -6.25 3.71
CA SER A 164 10.06 -6.19 3.99
C SER A 164 10.45 -4.73 4.13
N ALA A 165 10.98 -4.34 5.29
CA ALA A 165 11.31 -2.96 5.57
C ALA A 165 12.58 -2.80 6.39
N PHE A 166 13.18 -1.61 6.31
CA PHE A 166 14.18 -1.17 7.26
C PHE A 166 14.16 0.35 7.43
N ILE A 167 14.72 0.79 8.54
CA ILE A 167 15.11 2.18 8.78
C ILE A 167 16.51 2.18 9.40
N ALA A 168 17.37 3.09 8.95
CA ALA A 168 18.77 3.20 9.40
C ALA A 168 19.15 4.66 9.64
N THR A 169 20.13 4.90 10.54
CA THR A 169 20.62 6.24 10.87
C THR A 169 22.03 6.17 11.46
N GLY A 170 22.69 7.31 11.61
CA GLY A 170 24.01 7.43 12.24
C GLY A 170 25.07 6.62 11.50
N GLU A 171 25.85 5.84 12.21
CA GLU A 171 26.96 5.04 11.65
C GLU A 171 26.54 4.02 10.59
N ALA A 172 25.27 3.68 10.47
CA ALA A 172 24.80 2.70 9.48
C ALA A 172 24.64 3.32 8.08
N THR A 173 24.44 4.62 7.98
CA THR A 173 24.15 5.33 6.72
C THR A 173 25.37 6.09 6.20
N ALA A 174 25.38 6.39 4.90
CA ALA A 174 26.53 7.04 4.24
C ALA A 174 26.77 8.49 4.72
N ASP A 175 25.71 9.20 5.08
CA ASP A 175 25.76 10.60 5.52
C ASP A 175 25.37 10.81 7.00
N GLY A 176 25.15 9.72 7.73
CA GLY A 176 24.75 9.73 9.13
C GLY A 176 23.29 10.10 9.36
N LYS A 177 22.47 10.26 8.30
CA LYS A 177 21.05 10.65 8.41
C LYS A 177 20.13 9.46 8.13
N ILE A 178 18.82 9.65 8.39
CA ILE A 178 17.84 8.60 8.23
C ILE A 178 17.68 8.21 6.76
N VAL A 179 17.69 6.88 6.53
CA VAL A 179 17.27 6.22 5.29
C VAL A 179 16.23 5.15 5.66
N MET A 180 15.06 5.15 5.00
CA MET A 180 13.97 4.20 5.21
C MET A 180 13.53 3.60 3.88
N ALA A 181 13.26 2.29 3.88
CA ALA A 181 12.82 1.57 2.69
C ALA A 181 11.79 0.48 3.01
N HIS A 182 10.91 0.19 2.05
CA HIS A 182 9.81 -0.75 2.22
C HIS A 182 9.37 -1.40 0.91
N ASN A 183 9.07 -2.70 0.96
CA ASN A 183 8.28 -3.44 -0.01
C ASN A 183 6.96 -3.85 0.61
N THR A 184 5.82 -3.42 0.06
CA THR A 184 4.52 -3.98 0.40
C THR A 184 4.36 -5.34 -0.27
N TRP A 185 3.96 -6.35 0.50
CA TRP A 185 3.61 -7.66 -0.05
C TRP A 185 2.14 -7.96 0.19
N SER A 186 1.44 -8.35 -0.85
CA SER A 186 0.05 -8.78 -0.73
C SER A 186 -0.41 -9.59 -1.94
N SER A 187 -1.72 -9.91 -2.00
CA SER A 187 -2.38 -10.41 -3.19
C SER A 187 -2.34 -9.39 -4.31
N TYR A 188 -2.05 -9.80 -5.53
CA TYR A 188 -2.09 -8.89 -6.68
C TYR A 188 -3.51 -8.44 -7.01
N ALA A 189 -4.52 -9.26 -6.70
CA ALA A 189 -5.90 -8.98 -7.05
C ALA A 189 -6.53 -7.85 -6.24
N ASP A 190 -6.26 -7.74 -4.95
CA ASP A 190 -6.82 -6.69 -4.09
C ASP A 190 -5.89 -5.47 -3.97
N THR A 191 -4.57 -5.67 -4.01
CA THR A 191 -3.62 -4.57 -3.82
C THR A 191 -3.19 -3.84 -5.10
N GLN A 192 -3.67 -4.25 -6.26
CA GLN A 192 -3.49 -3.50 -7.52
C GLN A 192 -4.03 -2.05 -7.49
N PHE A 193 -4.79 -1.70 -6.46
CA PHE A 193 -5.33 -0.36 -6.23
C PHE A 193 -4.52 0.48 -5.22
N CYS A 194 -3.37 -0.04 -4.76
CA CYS A 194 -2.48 0.67 -3.83
C CYS A 194 -1.53 1.66 -4.52
N ASN A 195 -1.69 1.88 -5.80
CA ASN A 195 -0.84 2.70 -6.64
C ASN A 195 -1.12 4.21 -6.52
N ILE A 196 -1.55 4.67 -5.35
CA ILE A 196 -1.83 6.10 -5.14
C ILE A 196 -0.83 6.69 -4.15
N ILE A 197 -0.15 7.74 -4.58
CA ILE A 197 0.64 8.60 -3.70
C ILE A 197 -0.17 9.86 -3.48
N VAL A 198 -0.61 10.09 -2.25
CA VAL A 198 -1.44 11.24 -1.90
C VAL A 198 -0.70 12.21 -1.01
N ASP A 199 -0.77 13.48 -1.39
CA ASP A 199 -0.30 14.64 -0.66
C ASP A 199 -1.51 15.36 -0.07
N ILE A 200 -1.67 15.31 1.24
CA ILE A 200 -2.81 15.88 1.97
C ILE A 200 -2.34 17.12 2.72
N ALA A 201 -2.89 18.31 2.39
CA ALA A 201 -2.70 19.55 3.14
C ALA A 201 -3.97 19.88 3.94
N PRO A 202 -4.15 19.32 5.17
CA PRO A 202 -5.35 19.55 5.95
C PRO A 202 -5.36 20.96 6.52
N ASP A 203 -6.56 21.50 6.79
CA ASP A 203 -6.75 22.79 7.48
C ASP A 203 -6.20 22.80 8.92
N LYS A 204 -6.09 21.62 9.54
CA LYS A 204 -5.54 21.42 10.88
C LYS A 204 -4.60 20.23 10.94
N GLY A 205 -3.53 20.38 11.71
CA GLY A 205 -2.50 19.36 11.88
C GLY A 205 -1.46 19.40 10.77
N HIS A 206 -0.72 18.30 10.64
CA HIS A 206 0.41 18.20 9.74
C HIS A 206 -0.02 17.79 8.33
N ARG A 207 0.64 18.36 7.33
CA ARG A 207 0.59 17.86 5.95
C ARG A 207 1.18 16.46 5.90
N ILE A 208 0.61 15.59 5.04
CA ILE A 208 0.97 14.18 4.94
C ILE A 208 1.22 13.85 3.47
N LEU A 209 2.39 13.30 3.17
CA LEU A 209 2.67 12.64 1.89
C LEU A 209 2.76 11.15 2.16
N MET A 210 1.88 10.35 1.54
CA MET A 210 1.81 8.92 1.83
C MET A 210 1.38 8.09 0.62
N GLN A 211 1.78 6.83 0.57
CA GLN A 211 1.12 5.86 -0.27
C GLN A 211 -0.23 5.48 0.35
N SER A 212 -1.24 5.27 -0.48
CA SER A 212 -2.59 4.92 -0.04
C SER A 212 -3.37 4.19 -1.14
N TRP A 213 -4.58 3.78 -0.81
CA TRP A 213 -5.61 3.33 -1.75
C TRP A 213 -6.62 4.45 -1.97
N GLY A 214 -7.40 4.38 -3.04
CA GLY A 214 -8.39 5.42 -3.36
C GLY A 214 -9.23 5.89 -2.17
N PRO A 215 -9.92 5.02 -1.42
CA PRO A 215 -10.82 5.43 -0.34
C PRO A 215 -10.15 5.66 1.02
N LEU A 216 -8.91 5.16 1.25
CA LEU A 216 -8.35 5.15 2.60
C LEU A 216 -7.88 6.53 3.05
N ILE A 217 -8.35 6.98 4.20
CA ILE A 217 -7.90 8.25 4.80
C ILE A 217 -6.50 8.15 5.44
N TYR A 218 -5.91 6.98 5.51
CA TYR A 218 -4.57 6.71 6.07
C TYR A 218 -3.73 5.91 5.08
N SER A 219 -2.46 5.71 5.38
CA SER A 219 -1.62 4.82 4.61
C SER A 219 -1.88 3.37 5.02
N GLY A 220 -2.65 2.64 4.24
CA GLY A 220 -2.88 1.20 4.44
C GLY A 220 -1.77 0.33 3.85
N THR A 221 -0.79 0.93 3.20
CA THR A 221 0.44 0.32 2.69
C THR A 221 1.68 0.84 3.43
N ASP A 222 1.43 1.67 4.45
CA ASP A 222 2.32 2.01 5.54
C ASP A 222 3.66 2.65 5.12
N PHE A 223 3.55 3.69 4.30
CA PHE A 223 4.70 4.54 3.96
C PHE A 223 4.28 6.00 3.93
N PHE A 224 4.83 6.81 4.82
CA PHE A 224 4.44 8.21 4.94
C PHE A 224 5.57 9.14 5.38
N ILE A 225 5.38 10.42 5.05
CA ILE A 225 6.17 11.58 5.50
C ILE A 225 5.17 12.59 6.05
N THR A 226 5.49 13.27 7.17
CA THR A 226 4.66 14.35 7.71
C THR A 226 5.43 15.66 7.80
N SER A 227 4.74 16.80 7.77
CA SER A 227 5.36 18.11 7.95
C SER A 227 5.90 18.33 9.38
N ALA A 228 5.57 17.45 10.32
CA ALA A 228 6.24 17.38 11.62
C ALA A 228 7.67 16.84 11.52
N GLY A 229 8.10 16.35 10.34
CA GLY A 229 9.40 15.71 10.16
C GLY A 229 9.44 14.23 10.54
N LEU A 230 8.28 13.61 10.69
CA LEU A 230 8.19 12.17 10.91
C LEU A 230 8.12 11.43 9.57
N VAL A 231 8.86 10.34 9.48
CA VAL A 231 8.76 9.33 8.41
C VAL A 231 8.38 8.00 9.05
N GLY A 232 7.57 7.19 8.38
CA GLY A 232 7.13 5.92 8.95
C GLY A 232 6.81 4.86 7.92
N THR A 233 7.06 3.62 8.32
CA THR A 233 6.69 2.40 7.61
C THR A 233 6.38 1.30 8.63
N GLU A 234 6.01 0.09 8.15
CA GLU A 234 5.70 -1.03 9.04
C GLU A 234 6.08 -2.38 8.44
N THR A 235 5.98 -3.41 9.28
CA THR A 235 5.80 -4.79 8.85
C THR A 235 4.80 -5.47 9.77
N THR A 236 3.72 -6.00 9.20
CA THR A 236 2.66 -6.68 9.94
C THR A 236 3.19 -7.85 10.75
N ILE A 237 2.78 -7.98 12.01
CA ILE A 237 3.16 -9.12 12.87
C ILE A 237 2.40 -10.36 12.41
N GLY A 238 3.12 -11.32 11.84
CA GLY A 238 2.55 -12.54 11.32
C GLY A 238 2.09 -13.51 12.39
N GLY A 239 1.00 -14.25 12.10
CA GLY A 239 0.40 -15.18 13.05
C GLY A 239 -0.28 -14.54 14.24
N PHE A 240 -0.48 -13.22 14.22
CA PHE A 240 -1.10 -12.49 15.31
C PHE A 240 -2.58 -12.87 15.48
N ARG A 241 -2.98 -13.01 16.74
CA ARG A 241 -4.37 -13.34 17.13
C ARG A 241 -4.84 -12.42 18.25
N GLY A 242 -5.75 -11.54 17.92
CA GLY A 242 -6.36 -10.66 18.90
C GLY A 242 -7.20 -9.58 18.25
N PHE A 243 -8.41 -9.37 18.79
CA PHE A 243 -9.27 -8.28 18.36
C PHE A 243 -10.21 -7.88 19.49
N ASP A 244 -10.16 -6.61 19.88
CA ASP A 244 -11.11 -6.02 20.83
C ASP A 244 -12.16 -5.19 20.09
N ARG A 245 -13.40 -5.69 20.10
CA ARG A 245 -14.54 -4.99 19.49
C ARG A 245 -14.84 -3.62 20.09
N LYS A 246 -14.30 -3.30 21.27
CA LYS A 246 -14.52 -2.02 21.96
C LYS A 246 -13.47 -0.97 21.59
N GLY A 247 -12.31 -1.40 21.13
CA GLY A 247 -11.20 -0.51 20.78
C GLY A 247 -11.48 0.37 19.56
N THR A 248 -10.63 1.37 19.35
CA THR A 248 -10.67 2.30 18.24
C THR A 248 -10.04 1.64 17.00
N PRO A 249 -10.66 1.70 15.81
CA PRO A 249 -10.12 1.08 14.60
C PRO A 249 -8.76 1.66 14.20
N VAL A 250 -7.94 0.84 13.51
CA VAL A 250 -6.57 1.24 13.14
C VAL A 250 -6.55 2.46 12.24
N PHE A 251 -7.46 2.57 11.27
CA PHE A 251 -7.47 3.69 10.33
C PHE A 251 -7.66 5.05 11.02
N GLU A 252 -8.48 5.11 12.08
CA GLU A 252 -8.67 6.31 12.90
C GLU A 252 -7.39 6.66 13.66
N ARG A 253 -6.77 5.68 14.32
CA ARG A 253 -5.55 5.88 15.12
C ARG A 253 -4.35 6.26 14.26
N ALA A 254 -4.13 5.52 13.15
CA ALA A 254 -3.02 5.76 12.24
C ALA A 254 -3.16 7.14 11.55
N ARG A 255 -4.35 7.50 11.04
CA ARG A 255 -4.58 8.83 10.47
C ARG A 255 -4.32 9.93 11.49
N LYS A 256 -4.81 9.76 12.71
CA LYS A 256 -4.62 10.74 13.79
C LYS A 256 -3.15 10.90 14.17
N ALA A 257 -2.41 9.79 14.22
CA ALA A 257 -0.98 9.83 14.52
C ALA A 257 -0.20 10.55 13.41
N MET A 258 -0.49 10.28 12.13
CA MET A 258 0.13 10.98 11.00
C MET A 258 -0.18 12.48 11.00
N GLN A 259 -1.42 12.86 11.34
CA GLN A 259 -1.89 14.24 11.20
C GLN A 259 -1.54 15.11 12.43
N TYR A 260 -1.40 14.54 13.62
CA TYR A 260 -1.31 15.34 14.85
C TYR A 260 -0.08 15.08 15.71
N ALA A 261 0.69 14.01 15.48
CA ALA A 261 1.89 13.76 16.26
C ALA A 261 3.05 14.65 15.84
N ASN A 262 3.71 15.29 16.81
CA ASN A 262 4.87 16.16 16.60
C ASN A 262 6.21 15.41 16.68
N ASN A 263 6.21 14.23 17.29
CA ASN A 263 7.39 13.39 17.54
C ASN A 263 6.99 11.91 17.68
N ILE A 264 7.98 11.02 17.79
CA ILE A 264 7.78 9.58 17.90
C ILE A 264 6.95 9.18 19.15
N ASP A 265 7.13 9.87 20.27
CA ASP A 265 6.41 9.53 21.50
C ASP A 265 4.92 9.85 21.38
N GLU A 266 4.56 11.04 20.88
CA GLU A 266 3.17 11.41 20.63
C GLU A 266 2.50 10.48 19.60
N TRP A 267 3.24 10.09 18.54
CA TRP A 267 2.77 9.12 17.56
C TRP A 267 2.45 7.77 18.23
N THR A 268 3.37 7.30 19.07
CA THR A 268 3.23 6.07 19.84
C THR A 268 2.04 6.11 20.78
N ASP A 269 1.88 7.17 21.54
CA ASP A 269 0.76 7.35 22.49
C ASP A 269 -0.61 7.32 21.79
N ILE A 270 -0.71 7.96 20.60
CA ILE A 270 -1.93 7.93 19.81
C ILE A 270 -2.23 6.51 19.33
N MET A 271 -1.22 5.76 18.86
CA MET A 271 -1.39 4.40 18.34
C MET A 271 -1.76 3.39 19.43
N ILE A 272 -1.24 3.53 20.64
CA ILE A 272 -1.53 2.64 21.78
C ILE A 272 -2.92 2.91 22.34
N LYS A 273 -3.37 4.17 22.34
CA LYS A 273 -4.61 4.58 23.01
C LYS A 273 -5.83 3.88 22.42
N ASN A 274 -6.54 3.12 23.27
CA ASN A 274 -7.72 2.35 22.89
C ASN A 274 -7.50 1.41 21.67
N ASN A 275 -6.29 0.86 21.56
CA ASN A 275 -5.96 -0.07 20.50
C ASN A 275 -6.92 -1.26 20.48
N ASN A 276 -7.44 -1.59 19.30
CA ASN A 276 -8.34 -2.73 19.11
C ASN A 276 -7.61 -4.02 18.69
N GLY A 277 -6.28 -3.99 18.56
CA GLY A 277 -5.45 -5.11 18.14
C GLY A 277 -5.40 -5.34 16.64
N ALA A 278 -6.29 -4.71 15.86
CA ALA A 278 -6.22 -4.80 14.40
C ALA A 278 -4.94 -4.15 13.89
N TYR A 279 -4.39 -4.77 12.84
CA TYR A 279 -3.14 -4.40 12.21
C TYR A 279 -2.00 -4.32 13.23
N ALA A 280 -1.82 -5.42 13.97
CA ALA A 280 -0.69 -5.57 14.86
C ALA A 280 0.61 -5.54 14.05
N ASN A 281 1.45 -4.55 14.31
CA ASN A 281 2.62 -4.23 13.49
C ASN A 281 3.88 -3.98 14.31
N SER A 282 5.02 -4.16 13.64
CA SER A 282 6.29 -3.49 13.96
C SER A 282 6.36 -2.21 13.14
N TRP A 283 5.92 -1.08 13.72
CA TRP A 283 6.01 0.24 13.11
C TRP A 283 7.43 0.77 13.21
N LEU A 284 8.05 1.09 12.07
CA LEU A 284 9.37 1.69 11.96
C LEU A 284 9.21 3.19 11.73
N LEU A 285 9.71 4.01 12.65
CA LEU A 285 9.52 5.44 12.66
C LEU A 285 10.86 6.16 12.66
N GLY A 286 10.92 7.33 12.02
CA GLY A 286 12.06 8.22 12.08
C GLY A 286 11.63 9.67 12.30
N ASP A 287 12.37 10.41 13.12
CA ASP A 287 12.25 11.86 13.26
C ASP A 287 13.48 12.52 12.64
N ILE A 288 13.31 13.12 11.47
CA ILE A 288 14.42 13.75 10.73
C ILE A 288 14.97 15.01 11.39
N LYS A 289 14.31 15.54 12.43
CA LYS A 289 14.77 16.71 13.20
C LYS A 289 15.80 16.29 14.24
N THR A 290 15.60 15.15 14.90
CA THR A 290 16.46 14.61 15.95
C THR A 290 17.39 13.51 15.46
N ASN A 291 17.17 13.01 14.24
CA ASN A 291 17.87 11.86 13.66
C ASN A 291 17.63 10.55 14.46
N GLU A 292 16.55 10.50 15.25
CA GLU A 292 16.12 9.34 16.03
C GLU A 292 15.29 8.40 15.14
N ILE A 293 15.55 7.10 15.24
CA ILE A 293 14.72 6.04 14.67
C ILE A 293 14.11 5.20 15.79
N ALA A 294 12.94 4.63 15.53
CA ALA A 294 12.26 3.81 16.52
C ALA A 294 11.51 2.62 15.90
N ARG A 295 11.27 1.61 16.72
CA ARG A 295 10.33 0.53 16.46
C ARG A 295 9.29 0.49 17.58
N LEU A 296 8.03 0.72 17.19
CA LEU A 296 6.90 0.40 18.04
C LEU A 296 6.35 -0.97 17.61
N GLU A 297 6.53 -1.99 18.43
CA GLU A 297 5.80 -3.25 18.27
C GLU A 297 4.50 -3.16 19.05
N LEU A 298 3.38 -3.28 18.35
CA LEU A 298 2.04 -3.06 18.90
C LEU A 298 1.14 -4.28 18.64
N GLY A 299 1.01 -5.13 19.67
CA GLY A 299 -0.01 -6.17 19.75
C GLY A 299 -1.31 -5.63 20.36
N LEU A 300 -2.20 -6.49 20.82
CA LEU A 300 -3.41 -6.10 21.54
C LEU A 300 -3.13 -5.86 23.04
N LYS A 301 -2.41 -6.78 23.68
CA LYS A 301 -2.14 -6.76 25.13
C LYS A 301 -0.77 -6.17 25.44
N HIS A 302 0.18 -6.40 24.56
CA HIS A 302 1.57 -6.03 24.77
C HIS A 302 2.04 -5.06 23.69
N HIS A 303 2.93 -4.17 24.08
CA HIS A 303 3.65 -3.28 23.18
C HIS A 303 5.05 -2.99 23.71
N SER A 304 5.93 -2.53 22.84
CA SER A 304 7.26 -2.02 23.20
C SER A 304 7.70 -0.95 22.22
N LEU A 305 8.40 0.05 22.75
CA LEU A 305 9.04 1.11 21.96
C LEU A 305 10.56 1.02 22.15
N GLU A 306 11.28 0.72 21.08
CA GLU A 306 12.73 0.75 21.00
C GLU A 306 13.14 2.01 20.23
N LYS A 307 14.12 2.78 20.72
CA LYS A 307 14.63 3.99 20.07
C LYS A 307 16.14 3.93 19.91
N LYS A 308 16.65 4.48 18.81
CA LYS A 308 18.07 4.55 18.47
C LYS A 308 18.40 5.87 17.79
N THR A 309 19.63 6.36 18.00
CA THR A 309 20.22 7.49 17.27
C THR A 309 21.35 7.05 16.34
N THR A 310 21.68 5.75 16.34
CA THR A 310 22.65 5.13 15.44
C THR A 310 22.32 3.67 15.20
N GLY A 311 22.67 3.15 14.02
CA GLY A 311 22.41 1.78 13.63
C GLY A 311 21.16 1.64 12.76
N TYR A 312 20.47 0.51 12.87
CA TYR A 312 19.30 0.20 12.05
C TYR A 312 18.25 -0.61 12.82
N ILE A 313 17.06 -0.65 12.25
CA ILE A 313 15.95 -1.54 12.61
C ILE A 313 15.40 -2.11 11.31
N SER A 314 15.16 -3.42 11.26
CA SER A 314 14.53 -4.08 10.11
C SER A 314 13.31 -4.88 10.52
N GLY A 315 12.37 -5.07 9.59
CA GLY A 315 11.14 -5.81 9.77
C GLY A 315 10.93 -6.85 8.68
N SER A 316 10.40 -8.00 9.07
CA SER A 316 10.08 -9.14 8.20
C SER A 316 8.89 -9.95 8.70
N ASN A 317 7.94 -9.28 9.36
CA ASN A 317 6.72 -9.88 9.93
C ASN A 317 6.96 -10.80 11.14
N VAL A 318 8.08 -10.65 11.83
CA VAL A 318 8.39 -11.35 13.08
C VAL A 318 8.59 -10.32 14.18
N PRO A 319 7.84 -10.38 15.29
CA PRO A 319 8.09 -9.48 16.40
C PRO A 319 9.35 -9.89 17.16
N ASP A 320 10.11 -8.92 17.64
CA ASP A 320 11.21 -9.14 18.57
C ASP A 320 10.74 -9.10 20.03
N ASN A 321 9.58 -8.48 20.32
CA ASN A 321 8.97 -8.50 21.64
C ASN A 321 8.51 -9.92 21.99
N ILE A 322 9.18 -10.53 22.97
CA ILE A 322 8.94 -11.92 23.34
C ILE A 322 7.52 -12.18 23.88
N LYS A 323 6.88 -11.18 24.50
CA LYS A 323 5.50 -11.32 24.99
C LYS A 323 4.52 -11.33 23.83
N ILE A 324 4.66 -10.43 22.87
CA ILE A 324 3.86 -10.45 21.66
C ILE A 324 4.06 -11.77 20.94
N LEU A 325 5.32 -12.18 20.72
CA LEU A 325 5.65 -13.42 20.03
C LEU A 325 5.00 -14.65 20.67
N ARG A 326 5.06 -14.78 22.00
CA ARG A 326 4.64 -16.00 22.70
C ARG A 326 3.18 -16.00 23.15
N GLU A 327 2.61 -14.82 23.41
CA GLU A 327 1.27 -14.72 23.97
C GLU A 327 0.21 -14.26 22.96
N GLU A 328 0.65 -13.63 21.85
CA GLU A 328 -0.28 -13.03 20.88
C GLU A 328 -0.09 -13.54 19.44
N THR A 329 0.91 -14.41 19.18
CA THR A 329 1.14 -14.98 17.84
C THR A 329 1.26 -16.50 17.85
N GLU A 330 1.03 -17.11 16.69
CA GLU A 330 1.34 -18.52 16.40
C GLU A 330 2.58 -18.64 15.48
N ALA A 331 3.38 -17.58 15.37
CA ALA A 331 4.54 -17.55 14.49
C ALA A 331 5.66 -18.46 15.02
N SER A 332 6.26 -19.25 14.12
CA SER A 332 7.56 -19.87 14.37
C SER A 332 8.64 -18.78 14.39
N TYR A 333 9.64 -18.94 15.26
CA TYR A 333 10.75 -18.01 15.40
C TYR A 333 12.09 -18.57 14.88
N ASP A 334 12.19 -19.86 14.72
CA ASP A 334 13.44 -20.62 14.51
C ASP A 334 13.47 -21.45 13.21
N ASP A 335 12.40 -21.49 12.44
CA ASP A 335 12.37 -22.21 11.17
C ASP A 335 12.89 -21.36 10.01
N ILE A 336 14.17 -21.56 9.65
CA ILE A 336 14.83 -20.84 8.55
C ILE A 336 14.16 -21.09 7.18
N ARG A 337 13.37 -22.16 7.03
CA ARG A 337 12.64 -22.45 5.79
C ARG A 337 11.46 -21.48 5.59
N SER A 338 10.97 -20.86 6.67
CA SER A 338 9.81 -20.00 6.62
C SER A 338 10.12 -18.66 5.95
N THR A 339 9.14 -18.09 5.26
CA THR A 339 9.25 -16.79 4.57
C THR A 339 9.74 -15.68 5.49
N ARG A 340 9.29 -15.67 6.74
CA ARG A 340 9.55 -14.61 7.71
C ARG A 340 10.96 -14.66 8.28
N ILE A 341 11.38 -15.87 8.71
CA ILE A 341 12.70 -16.06 9.33
C ILE A 341 13.81 -15.94 8.29
N ALA A 342 13.63 -16.52 7.10
CA ALA A 342 14.58 -16.36 6.00
C ALA A 342 14.87 -14.88 5.70
N ARG A 343 13.83 -14.05 5.55
CA ARG A 343 13.97 -12.61 5.30
C ARG A 343 14.61 -11.88 6.51
N ARG A 344 14.27 -12.27 7.73
CA ARG A 344 14.91 -11.71 8.94
C ARG A 344 16.43 -11.96 8.93
N GLU A 345 16.86 -13.18 8.63
CA GLU A 345 18.29 -13.51 8.55
C GLU A 345 18.94 -12.82 7.34
N ARG A 346 18.22 -12.69 6.20
CA ARG A 346 18.74 -11.94 5.05
C ARG A 346 18.93 -10.46 5.38
N TRP A 347 18.01 -9.81 6.09
CA TRP A 347 18.20 -8.43 6.55
C TRP A 347 19.47 -8.27 7.38
N LYS A 348 19.76 -9.18 8.31
CA LYS A 348 21.02 -9.13 9.10
C LYS A 348 22.26 -9.20 8.21
N GLN A 349 22.26 -10.05 7.17
CA GLN A 349 23.36 -10.16 6.22
C GLN A 349 23.52 -8.88 5.39
N LEU A 350 22.41 -8.33 4.86
CA LEU A 350 22.42 -7.10 4.06
C LEU A 350 22.87 -5.90 4.89
N MET A 351 22.37 -5.74 6.11
CA MET A 351 22.76 -4.67 7.00
C MET A 351 24.25 -4.75 7.37
N LYS A 352 24.78 -5.96 7.63
CA LYS A 352 26.21 -6.15 7.87
C LYS A 352 27.06 -5.80 6.63
N LYS A 353 26.62 -6.21 5.45
CA LYS A 353 27.33 -5.97 4.17
C LYS A 353 27.40 -4.48 3.82
N HIS A 354 26.34 -3.74 4.09
CA HIS A 354 26.17 -2.35 3.68
C HIS A 354 26.32 -1.34 4.83
N PHE A 355 26.70 -1.78 6.04
CA PHE A 355 26.85 -0.90 7.20
C PHE A 355 27.82 0.26 6.90
N GLY A 356 27.42 1.47 7.23
CA GLY A 356 28.18 2.72 6.95
C GLY A 356 28.08 3.22 5.51
N LYS A 357 27.29 2.55 4.65
CA LYS A 357 27.16 2.89 3.22
C LYS A 357 25.71 3.03 2.77
N ILE A 358 24.75 2.83 3.66
CA ILE A 358 23.32 2.83 3.31
C ILE A 358 22.92 4.23 2.86
N ASP A 359 22.51 4.34 1.61
CA ASP A 359 21.90 5.49 0.96
C ASP A 359 20.66 5.04 0.16
N VAL A 360 20.05 5.94 -0.60
CA VAL A 360 18.87 5.65 -1.41
C VAL A 360 19.13 4.55 -2.43
N GLU A 361 20.28 4.55 -3.10
CA GLU A 361 20.58 3.57 -4.15
C GLU A 361 20.88 2.18 -3.57
N ILE A 362 21.61 2.13 -2.47
CA ILE A 362 21.80 0.87 -1.73
C ILE A 362 20.46 0.34 -1.17
N ALA A 363 19.59 1.23 -0.70
CA ALA A 363 18.27 0.85 -0.22
C ALA A 363 17.41 0.21 -1.33
N LYS A 364 17.40 0.78 -2.54
CA LYS A 364 16.72 0.20 -3.72
C LYS A 364 17.27 -1.19 -4.05
N GLN A 365 18.61 -1.35 -4.05
CA GLN A 365 19.25 -2.64 -4.29
C GLN A 365 18.88 -3.68 -3.23
N MET A 366 18.84 -3.29 -1.96
CA MET A 366 18.45 -4.19 -0.87
C MET A 366 16.98 -4.62 -0.97
N LEU A 367 16.08 -3.74 -1.42
CA LEU A 367 14.68 -4.10 -1.66
C LEU A 367 14.52 -5.10 -2.82
N ALA A 368 15.40 -5.09 -3.81
CA ALA A 368 15.38 -5.97 -4.97
C ALA A 368 16.09 -7.33 -4.73
N ASP A 369 16.53 -7.62 -3.52
CA ASP A 369 17.35 -8.80 -3.21
C ASP A 369 16.56 -10.10 -3.28
N HIS A 370 17.14 -11.10 -3.97
CA HIS A 370 16.57 -12.43 -4.17
C HIS A 370 17.41 -13.58 -3.59
N TYR A 371 18.38 -13.27 -2.74
CA TYR A 371 19.17 -14.33 -2.13
C TYR A 371 18.37 -15.07 -1.06
N ASP A 372 18.13 -16.35 -1.30
CA ASP A 372 17.45 -17.27 -0.38
C ASP A 372 18.48 -17.85 0.62
N VAL A 373 18.39 -17.44 1.87
CA VAL A 373 19.36 -17.86 2.91
C VAL A 373 19.25 -19.33 3.27
N TYR A 374 18.09 -19.97 3.02
CA TYR A 374 17.94 -21.42 3.25
C TYR A 374 18.56 -22.26 2.14
N LEU A 375 18.40 -21.82 0.89
CA LEU A 375 18.97 -22.51 -0.28
C LEU A 375 20.40 -22.04 -0.61
N GLU A 376 20.89 -20.99 0.06
CA GLU A 376 22.20 -20.36 -0.15
C GLU A 376 22.46 -19.96 -1.62
N LYS A 377 21.43 -19.47 -2.32
CA LYS A 377 21.50 -19.05 -3.74
C LYS A 377 20.48 -17.98 -4.07
N GLU A 378 20.64 -17.33 -5.22
CA GLU A 378 19.59 -16.52 -5.85
C GLU A 378 18.39 -17.40 -6.20
N ASN A 379 17.21 -17.05 -5.67
CA ASN A 379 15.98 -17.81 -5.82
C ASN A 379 14.76 -16.91 -5.55
N PRO A 380 14.30 -16.10 -6.52
CA PRO A 380 13.09 -15.30 -6.35
C PRO A 380 11.94 -16.15 -5.82
N SER A 381 11.46 -15.83 -4.63
CA SER A 381 10.44 -16.63 -3.92
C SER A 381 9.84 -15.84 -2.77
N SER A 382 8.91 -16.40 -2.03
CA SER A 382 8.38 -15.80 -0.80
C SER A 382 9.40 -15.76 0.36
N ARG A 383 10.58 -16.32 0.21
CA ARG A 383 11.68 -16.24 1.22
C ARG A 383 12.65 -15.10 0.99
N THR A 384 12.50 -14.33 -0.08
CA THR A 384 13.44 -13.26 -0.44
C THR A 384 12.89 -11.87 -0.09
N ILE A 385 13.75 -10.86 -0.02
CA ILE A 385 13.35 -9.50 0.35
C ILE A 385 12.38 -8.91 -0.68
N CYS A 386 12.66 -9.07 -1.98
CA CYS A 386 11.68 -8.90 -3.03
C CYS A 386 10.91 -10.23 -3.16
N GLY A 387 9.70 -10.27 -2.66
CA GLY A 387 8.96 -11.53 -2.55
C GLY A 387 8.14 -11.86 -3.79
N HIS A 388 8.14 -13.14 -4.13
CA HIS A 388 7.48 -13.70 -5.31
C HIS A 388 6.74 -14.99 -4.95
N HIS A 389 5.50 -14.88 -4.42
CA HIS A 389 4.68 -16.07 -4.11
C HIS A 389 4.21 -16.78 -5.38
N GLU A 390 4.05 -16.04 -6.48
CA GLU A 390 3.64 -16.56 -7.79
C GLU A 390 4.67 -17.51 -8.42
N LEU A 391 5.89 -17.52 -7.89
CA LEU A 391 6.97 -18.43 -8.31
C LEU A 391 7.15 -19.64 -7.37
N ASP A 392 6.43 -19.68 -6.24
CA ASP A 392 6.55 -20.74 -5.25
C ASP A 392 5.65 -21.94 -5.59
N ASP A 393 6.18 -23.16 -5.41
CA ASP A 393 5.44 -24.42 -5.55
C ASP A 393 4.55 -24.78 -4.34
N GLY A 394 4.51 -23.92 -3.32
CA GLY A 394 3.74 -24.13 -2.09
C GLY A 394 4.46 -24.92 -1.01
N SER A 395 5.70 -25.35 -1.23
CA SER A 395 6.50 -26.10 -0.27
C SER A 395 7.11 -25.27 0.86
N ILE A 396 7.10 -23.94 0.71
CA ILE A 396 7.70 -22.99 1.66
C ILE A 396 6.77 -22.78 2.86
N PRO A 397 7.19 -23.05 4.11
CA PRO A 397 6.39 -22.77 5.29
C PRO A 397 6.03 -21.28 5.40
N GLY A 398 4.75 -20.99 5.55
CA GLY A 398 4.22 -19.62 5.58
C GLY A 398 3.98 -19.00 4.19
N SER A 399 4.15 -19.77 3.08
CA SER A 399 3.64 -19.37 1.77
C SER A 399 2.11 -19.49 1.73
N ARG A 400 1.48 -18.80 0.78
CA ARG A 400 0.02 -18.79 0.62
C ARG A 400 -0.54 -19.94 -0.24
N GLY A 401 0.30 -20.93 -0.57
CA GLY A 401 -0.03 -22.04 -1.46
C GLY A 401 0.75 -21.99 -2.77
N ALA A 402 0.61 -23.02 -3.59
CA ALA A 402 1.35 -23.13 -4.84
C ALA A 402 0.98 -22.02 -5.82
N TYR A 403 2.00 -21.29 -6.27
CA TYR A 403 1.88 -20.23 -7.27
C TYR A 403 0.82 -19.18 -6.93
N TYR A 404 0.71 -18.80 -5.65
CA TYR A 404 -0.27 -17.79 -5.23
C TYR A 404 0.01 -16.44 -5.93
N PRO A 405 -1.01 -15.81 -6.60
CA PRO A 405 -0.81 -14.54 -7.29
C PRO A 405 -0.62 -13.39 -6.30
N GLY A 406 0.59 -13.21 -5.85
CA GLY A 406 0.95 -12.24 -4.83
C GLY A 406 2.44 -12.19 -4.57
N GLY A 407 2.88 -11.14 -3.91
CA GLY A 407 4.27 -10.87 -3.63
C GLY A 407 4.52 -9.39 -3.36
N ALA A 408 5.72 -8.91 -3.65
CA ALA A 408 6.05 -7.49 -3.60
C ALA A 408 5.33 -6.76 -4.74
N ILE A 409 4.49 -5.78 -4.37
CA ILE A 409 3.69 -4.99 -5.33
C ILE A 409 4.29 -3.62 -5.61
N ASP A 410 5.26 -3.21 -4.82
CA ASP A 410 5.93 -1.92 -4.92
C ASP A 410 7.27 -1.91 -4.19
N GLY A 411 8.06 -0.86 -4.43
CA GLY A 411 9.20 -0.46 -3.62
C GLY A 411 9.14 1.03 -3.30
N LYS A 412 9.50 1.41 -2.06
CA LYS A 412 9.52 2.81 -1.61
C LYS A 412 10.77 3.09 -0.81
N VAL A 413 11.37 4.27 -1.07
CA VAL A 413 12.57 4.71 -0.37
C VAL A 413 12.47 6.21 -0.07
N VAL A 414 12.83 6.59 1.13
CA VAL A 414 13.00 7.98 1.54
C VAL A 414 14.24 8.13 2.40
N ASP A 415 14.97 9.23 2.22
CA ASP A 415 15.98 9.70 3.16
C ASP A 415 15.59 11.03 3.80
N SER A 416 16.39 11.52 4.74
CA SER A 416 16.13 12.80 5.41
C SER A 416 16.10 13.98 4.44
N ASN A 417 16.84 13.95 3.33
CA ASN A 417 16.85 15.03 2.35
C ASN A 417 15.60 15.03 1.50
N LEU A 418 15.17 13.85 1.02
CA LEU A 418 13.92 13.68 0.30
C LEU A 418 12.73 14.10 1.18
N ALA A 419 12.68 13.65 2.43
CA ALA A 419 11.60 14.01 3.36
C ALA A 419 11.53 15.53 3.59
N LYS A 420 12.67 16.22 3.77
CA LYS A 420 12.74 17.69 3.88
C LYS A 420 12.24 18.41 2.63
N ASN A 421 12.49 17.83 1.46
CA ASN A 421 12.05 18.36 0.17
C ASN A 421 10.65 17.89 -0.22
N TRP A 422 9.95 17.22 0.69
CA TRP A 422 8.61 16.68 0.45
C TRP A 422 8.56 15.70 -0.71
N GLN A 423 9.53 14.75 -0.76
CA GLN A 423 9.72 13.79 -1.85
C GLN A 423 9.98 12.38 -1.31
N LEU A 424 9.65 11.38 -2.12
CA LEU A 424 10.01 9.98 -1.94
C LEU A 424 10.28 9.33 -3.30
N TRP A 425 11.10 8.27 -3.31
CA TRP A 425 11.19 7.36 -4.44
C TRP A 425 10.14 6.26 -4.30
N ALA A 426 9.45 5.97 -5.40
CA ALA A 426 8.53 4.85 -5.50
C ALA A 426 8.69 4.11 -6.82
N ARG A 427 8.49 2.80 -6.80
CA ARG A 427 8.42 1.91 -7.95
C ARG A 427 7.12 1.12 -7.86
N TRP A 428 6.31 1.15 -8.90
CA TRP A 428 5.13 0.32 -9.02
C TRP A 428 5.51 -1.02 -9.65
N GLY A 429 4.98 -2.12 -9.11
CA GLY A 429 5.47 -3.46 -9.36
C GLY A 429 6.60 -3.85 -8.40
N SER A 430 7.13 -5.06 -8.55
CA SER A 430 8.22 -5.57 -7.72
C SER A 430 9.42 -4.62 -7.72
N SER A 431 10.18 -4.59 -6.63
CA SER A 431 11.40 -3.75 -6.54
C SER A 431 12.53 -4.20 -7.47
N CYS A 432 12.44 -5.42 -8.02
CA CYS A 432 13.31 -5.97 -9.05
C CYS A 432 12.71 -5.77 -10.45
N ASP A 433 13.32 -6.36 -11.48
CA ASP A 433 12.83 -6.24 -12.87
C ASP A 433 11.88 -7.37 -13.29
N ILE A 434 11.38 -8.18 -12.35
CA ILE A 434 10.42 -9.26 -12.60
C ILE A 434 9.01 -8.67 -12.58
N GLY A 435 8.39 -8.51 -13.75
CA GLY A 435 6.99 -8.12 -13.89
C GLY A 435 6.04 -9.31 -13.78
N PHE A 436 4.76 -9.05 -13.57
CA PHE A 436 3.70 -10.04 -13.54
C PHE A 436 2.72 -9.81 -14.70
N ASP A 437 2.51 -10.84 -15.51
CA ASP A 437 1.55 -10.89 -16.62
C ASP A 437 0.35 -11.74 -16.18
N ALA A 438 -0.78 -11.11 -15.94
CA ALA A 438 -1.98 -11.77 -15.42
C ALA A 438 -2.55 -12.81 -16.38
N LYS A 439 -2.55 -12.53 -17.69
CA LYS A 439 -3.08 -13.44 -18.69
C LYS A 439 -2.24 -14.70 -18.80
N GLN A 440 -0.93 -14.55 -18.96
CA GLN A 440 0.00 -15.68 -19.04
C GLN A 440 -0.04 -16.52 -17.75
N PHE A 441 -0.17 -15.85 -16.59
CA PHE A 441 -0.29 -16.51 -15.31
C PHE A 441 -1.54 -17.37 -15.21
N LEU A 442 -2.73 -16.84 -15.56
CA LEU A 442 -3.99 -17.56 -15.50
C LEU A 442 -4.05 -18.72 -16.51
N GLU A 443 -3.48 -18.57 -17.71
CA GLU A 443 -3.34 -19.66 -18.69
C GLU A 443 -2.52 -20.84 -18.13
N LYS A 444 -1.49 -20.55 -17.34
CA LYS A 444 -0.59 -21.56 -16.75
C LYS A 444 -1.11 -22.13 -15.44
N HIS A 445 -1.81 -21.34 -14.64
CA HIS A 445 -2.24 -21.67 -13.29
C HIS A 445 -3.78 -21.62 -13.16
N THR A 446 -4.44 -22.55 -13.83
CA THR A 446 -5.91 -22.61 -14.00
C THR A 446 -6.68 -22.74 -12.68
N GLN A 447 -6.03 -23.12 -11.57
CA GLN A 447 -6.63 -23.08 -10.23
C GLN A 447 -6.99 -21.68 -9.75
N TYR A 448 -6.52 -20.64 -10.45
CA TYR A 448 -6.82 -19.23 -10.19
C TYR A 448 -7.72 -18.59 -11.27
N ASP A 449 -8.35 -19.41 -12.16
CA ASP A 449 -9.26 -18.94 -13.23
C ASP A 449 -10.42 -18.08 -12.70
N TRP A 450 -10.80 -18.27 -11.42
CA TRP A 450 -11.79 -17.44 -10.74
C TRP A 450 -11.39 -15.96 -10.64
N LEU A 451 -10.11 -15.61 -10.83
CA LEU A 451 -9.61 -14.23 -10.86
C LEU A 451 -9.64 -13.60 -12.27
N GLU A 452 -10.13 -14.33 -13.29
CA GLU A 452 -10.25 -13.77 -14.64
C GLU A 452 -11.13 -12.51 -14.64
N GLY A 453 -10.62 -11.44 -15.25
CA GLY A 453 -11.28 -10.13 -15.27
C GLY A 453 -11.04 -9.26 -14.01
N TYR A 454 -10.47 -9.82 -12.94
CA TYR A 454 -10.14 -9.09 -11.70
C TYR A 454 -8.63 -8.95 -11.47
N LEU A 455 -7.84 -9.86 -11.96
CA LEU A 455 -6.37 -9.80 -11.84
C LEU A 455 -5.80 -9.00 -13.01
N LYS A 456 -4.97 -8.01 -12.71
CA LYS A 456 -4.31 -7.14 -13.70
C LYS A 456 -2.81 -7.39 -13.75
N ASP A 457 -2.20 -6.96 -14.84
CA ASP A 457 -0.75 -6.93 -14.97
C ASP A 457 -0.14 -6.01 -13.92
N LEU A 458 1.00 -6.42 -13.41
CA LEU A 458 1.82 -5.63 -12.49
C LEU A 458 3.22 -5.50 -13.10
N PRO A 459 3.43 -4.55 -14.02
CA PRO A 459 4.73 -4.35 -14.64
C PRO A 459 5.72 -3.81 -13.63
N ALA A 460 6.99 -4.17 -13.78
CA ALA A 460 8.05 -3.58 -12.98
C ALA A 460 8.41 -2.19 -13.55
N GLU A 461 7.69 -1.17 -13.12
CA GLU A 461 7.87 0.20 -13.57
C GLU A 461 9.21 0.81 -13.11
N PRO A 462 9.73 1.83 -13.78
CA PRO A 462 10.96 2.49 -13.32
C PRO A 462 10.77 3.23 -12.00
N TRP A 463 11.82 3.27 -11.17
CA TRP A 463 11.87 4.11 -9.98
C TRP A 463 11.60 5.58 -10.33
N THR A 464 10.67 6.20 -9.62
CA THR A 464 10.21 7.58 -9.87
C THR A 464 10.18 8.38 -8.57
N ILE A 465 10.62 9.64 -8.61
CA ILE A 465 10.47 10.57 -7.47
C ILE A 465 9.08 11.20 -7.51
N PHE A 466 8.41 11.21 -6.37
CA PHE A 466 7.12 11.89 -6.19
C PHE A 466 7.20 12.92 -5.06
N PRO A 467 6.50 14.08 -5.22
CA PRO A 467 5.92 14.58 -6.48
C PRO A 467 6.97 14.82 -7.57
N VAL A 468 6.55 14.60 -8.81
CA VAL A 468 7.38 14.94 -9.98
C VAL A 468 7.47 16.47 -10.04
N LYS A 469 8.67 17.03 -9.98
CA LYS A 469 8.85 18.46 -10.27
C LYS A 469 8.70 18.65 -11.77
N GLU A 470 7.75 19.47 -12.21
CA GLU A 470 7.76 19.95 -13.59
C GLU A 470 9.12 20.64 -13.83
N LYS A 471 9.74 20.31 -14.95
CA LYS A 471 10.92 21.08 -15.38
C LYS A 471 10.43 22.50 -15.69
N GLU A 472 10.88 23.47 -14.87
CA GLU A 472 10.74 24.90 -15.18
C GLU A 472 11.31 25.23 -16.57
#